data_06aad729ad68c9801cf29536b53ab17a
#
_entry.id   06aad729ad68c9801cf29536b53ab17a
#
_cell.length_a   1.000
_cell.length_b   1.000
_cell.length_c   1.000
_cell.angle_alpha   90.00
_cell.angle_beta   90.00
_cell.angle_gamma   90.00
#
_symmetry.space_group_name_H-M   'P 1'
#
loop_
_entity.id
_entity.type
_entity.pdbx_description
1 polymer ?
#
loop_
_entity_poly.entity_id
_entity_poly.type
_entity_poly.pdbx_seq_one_letter_code
_entity_poly.pdbx_strand_id
1 'polypeptide(L)'
;MGAADVIPGVSGGTIAFITGIYDQLVGSINAIDATAIKLFFSGRFKEFWKHINGTFLVCLFCGILFSVVSLAGLMQYLLAHHPIQTWAFFFGLIVASSLFILRGIQGWNVKAVVLLIAGIILGTVVCTLSPTTTPDALWFIFLSGAIAICAMILPGISGSFILLILGKYQYIMQTITGLTTGQAVGENLVILGVFAVGAAFGILAFSKFLHWLLGRFHKETLLVLAGFIIGSLVKVWPWSNMDAVITSQFPEVQELSDAVAFALESGISPVMAQESLDAALAEHAALVDMHIGGAILFAFIGFFLVTGIEIAGKNFGAKNQQNN
;
A
#
# COMPACT_ATOMS: atom_id res chain seq x y z
N MET A 1 0.22 -2.72 9.74
CA MET A 1 0.80 -2.03 8.57
C MET A 1 1.66 -2.99 7.76
N GLY A 2 2.77 -3.51 8.27
CA GLY A 2 3.70 -4.34 7.50
C GLY A 2 3.07 -5.55 6.78
N ALA A 3 2.14 -6.25 7.39
CA ALA A 3 1.41 -7.35 6.73
C ALA A 3 0.63 -6.87 5.48
N ALA A 4 0.07 -5.67 5.54
CA ALA A 4 -0.65 -5.07 4.43
C ALA A 4 0.30 -4.57 3.32
N ASP A 5 1.48 -4.08 3.70
CA ASP A 5 2.47 -3.57 2.74
C ASP A 5 3.10 -4.67 1.89
N VAL A 6 3.07 -5.93 2.35
CA VAL A 6 3.53 -7.09 1.57
C VAL A 6 2.58 -7.43 0.43
N ILE A 7 1.32 -6.99 0.50
CA ILE A 7 0.28 -7.34 -0.46
C ILE A 7 0.14 -6.23 -1.51
N PRO A 8 0.33 -6.55 -2.80
CA PRO A 8 0.11 -5.58 -3.85
C PRO A 8 -1.33 -5.05 -3.83
N GLY A 9 -1.49 -3.72 -3.79
CA GLY A 9 -2.82 -3.07 -3.79
C GLY A 9 -3.45 -2.85 -2.42
N VAL A 10 -2.85 -3.37 -1.33
CA VAL A 10 -3.23 -3.01 0.05
C VAL A 10 -2.15 -2.09 0.62
N SER A 11 -2.54 -1.06 1.34
CA SER A 11 -1.61 -0.06 1.90
C SER A 11 -1.56 -0.15 3.42
N GLY A 12 -0.34 -0.12 3.98
CA GLY A 12 -0.14 0.05 5.42
C GLY A 12 -0.74 1.36 5.94
N GLY A 13 -0.84 2.40 5.10
CA GLY A 13 -1.58 3.61 5.39
C GLY A 13 -3.06 3.36 5.69
N THR A 14 -3.70 2.45 4.97
CA THR A 14 -5.07 2.00 5.26
C THR A 14 -5.17 1.40 6.66
N ILE A 15 -4.23 0.53 7.04
CA ILE A 15 -4.21 -0.07 8.37
C ILE A 15 -3.97 0.98 9.45
N ALA A 16 -3.06 1.95 9.22
CA ALA A 16 -2.85 3.06 10.15
C ALA A 16 -4.12 3.89 10.36
N PHE A 17 -4.87 4.13 9.27
CA PHE A 17 -6.11 4.89 9.30
C PHE A 17 -7.21 4.14 10.09
N ILE A 18 -7.37 2.86 9.83
CA ILE A 18 -8.33 1.97 10.50
C ILE A 18 -8.04 1.85 12.00
N THR A 19 -6.77 1.71 12.36
CA THR A 19 -6.36 1.56 13.77
C THR A 19 -6.30 2.88 14.54
N GLY A 20 -6.63 3.99 13.89
CA GLY A 20 -6.67 5.33 14.51
C GLY A 20 -5.30 5.93 14.82
N ILE A 21 -4.22 5.36 14.30
CA ILE A 21 -2.85 5.88 14.50
C ILE A 21 -2.38 6.79 13.35
N TYR A 22 -3.24 7.04 12.36
CA TYR A 22 -2.88 7.78 11.15
C TYR A 22 -2.45 9.23 11.43
N ASP A 23 -3.23 9.96 12.24
CA ASP A 23 -2.91 11.33 12.60
C ASP A 23 -1.59 11.42 13.39
N GLN A 24 -1.36 10.44 14.28
CA GLN A 24 -0.11 10.33 15.02
C GLN A 24 1.08 10.02 14.09
N LEU A 25 0.89 9.16 13.10
CA LEU A 25 1.90 8.83 12.09
C LEU A 25 2.27 10.08 11.27
N VAL A 26 1.27 10.73 10.69
CA VAL A 26 1.46 11.94 9.86
C VAL A 26 2.09 13.05 10.70
N GLY A 27 1.63 13.27 11.94
CA GLY A 27 2.18 14.25 12.87
C GLY A 27 3.64 13.97 13.24
N SER A 28 3.99 12.70 13.49
CA SER A 28 5.37 12.30 13.84
C SER A 28 6.33 12.45 12.65
N ILE A 29 5.89 12.14 11.41
CA ILE A 29 6.69 12.39 10.20
C ILE A 29 6.85 13.90 9.96
N ASN A 30 5.77 14.67 10.12
CA ASN A 30 5.81 16.13 9.96
C ASN A 30 6.74 16.79 10.98
N ALA A 31 6.92 16.22 12.16
CA ALA A 31 7.84 16.72 13.20
C ALA A 31 9.33 16.51 12.84
N ILE A 32 9.64 15.81 11.74
CA ILE A 32 10.99 15.76 11.18
C ILE A 32 11.23 17.05 10.38
N ASP A 33 11.38 18.15 11.10
CA ASP A 33 11.49 19.51 10.58
C ASP A 33 12.89 20.12 10.88
N ALA A 34 13.07 21.39 10.55
CA ALA A 34 14.31 22.11 10.83
C ALA A 34 14.63 22.13 12.34
N THR A 35 13.61 22.09 13.21
CA THR A 35 13.79 22.03 14.67
C THR A 35 14.37 20.69 15.09
N ALA A 36 13.85 19.59 14.53
CA ALA A 36 14.39 18.25 14.75
C ALA A 36 15.86 18.16 14.35
N ILE A 37 16.20 18.68 13.16
CA ILE A 37 17.58 18.73 12.65
C ILE A 37 18.47 19.53 13.62
N LYS A 38 18.02 20.70 14.04
CA LYS A 38 18.77 21.54 14.99
C LYS A 38 18.98 20.84 16.34
N LEU A 39 17.96 20.19 16.89
CA LEU A 39 18.06 19.45 18.16
C LEU A 39 19.04 18.28 18.04
N PHE A 40 19.02 17.56 16.93
CA PHE A 40 19.93 16.46 16.66
C PHE A 40 21.39 16.91 16.61
N PHE A 41 21.71 17.93 15.79
CA PHE A 41 23.08 18.45 15.66
C PHE A 41 23.57 19.23 16.88
N SER A 42 22.66 19.70 17.76
CA SER A 42 22.99 20.33 19.03
C SER A 42 23.24 19.33 20.16
N GLY A 43 23.20 18.00 19.88
CA GLY A 43 23.42 16.96 20.90
C GLY A 43 22.24 16.79 21.87
N ARG A 44 21.12 17.45 21.65
CA ARG A 44 19.92 17.39 22.52
C ARG A 44 19.05 16.19 22.15
N PHE A 45 19.63 14.99 22.18
CA PHE A 45 18.96 13.76 21.68
C PHE A 45 17.66 13.43 22.40
N LYS A 46 17.55 13.70 23.71
CA LYS A 46 16.31 13.44 24.46
C LYS A 46 15.16 14.31 23.98
N GLU A 47 15.43 15.56 23.67
CA GLU A 47 14.43 16.50 23.18
C GLU A 47 14.08 16.22 21.72
N PHE A 48 15.08 15.90 20.89
CA PHE A 48 14.89 15.40 19.54
C PHE A 48 13.94 14.19 19.52
N TRP A 49 14.23 13.17 20.35
CA TRP A 49 13.43 11.96 20.44
C TRP A 49 11.97 12.23 20.82
N LYS A 50 11.77 13.13 21.79
CA LYS A 50 10.42 13.55 22.20
C LYS A 50 9.71 14.36 21.12
N HIS A 51 10.43 15.21 20.40
CA HIS A 51 9.89 16.07 19.34
C HIS A 51 9.32 15.27 18.17
N ILE A 52 10.07 14.28 17.68
CA ILE A 52 9.65 13.42 16.57
C ILE A 52 8.75 12.25 16.99
N ASN A 53 8.39 12.14 18.27
CA ASN A 53 7.69 10.97 18.80
C ASN A 53 8.43 9.65 18.50
N GLY A 54 9.75 9.65 18.75
CA GLY A 54 10.68 8.61 18.31
C GLY A 54 10.30 7.20 18.77
N THR A 55 9.78 7.05 19.99
CA THR A 55 9.32 5.75 20.50
C THR A 55 8.22 5.17 19.62
N PHE A 56 7.22 5.98 19.25
CA PHE A 56 6.14 5.55 18.36
C PHE A 56 6.69 5.12 16.99
N LEU A 57 7.54 5.97 16.38
CA LEU A 57 8.12 5.66 15.07
C LEU A 57 8.94 4.37 15.09
N VAL A 58 9.82 4.20 16.10
CA VAL A 58 10.65 2.99 16.20
C VAL A 58 9.79 1.75 16.43
N CYS A 59 8.82 1.78 17.34
CA CYS A 59 7.90 0.65 17.54
C CYS A 59 7.14 0.32 16.26
N LEU A 60 6.68 1.32 15.54
CA LEU A 60 5.97 1.15 14.28
C LEU A 60 6.87 0.52 13.21
N PHE A 61 8.07 1.06 12.98
CA PHE A 61 9.02 0.54 12.00
C PHE A 61 9.49 -0.87 12.34
N CYS A 62 9.81 -1.15 13.60
CA CYS A 62 10.17 -2.50 14.04
C CYS A 62 9.02 -3.48 13.81
N GLY A 63 7.77 -3.08 14.10
CA GLY A 63 6.59 -3.88 13.83
C GLY A 63 6.37 -4.13 12.34
N ILE A 64 6.59 -3.14 11.49
CA ILE A 64 6.52 -3.27 10.02
C ILE A 64 7.58 -4.26 9.54
N LEU A 65 8.85 -4.06 9.92
CA LEU A 65 9.94 -4.94 9.50
C LEU A 65 9.73 -6.38 9.96
N PHE A 66 9.37 -6.58 11.23
CA PHE A 66 9.05 -7.91 11.75
C PHE A 66 7.92 -8.57 10.97
N SER A 67 6.86 -7.82 10.70
CA SER A 67 5.70 -8.31 9.94
C SER A 67 6.06 -8.66 8.50
N VAL A 68 6.83 -7.80 7.82
CA VAL A 68 7.30 -8.06 6.44
C VAL A 68 8.12 -9.34 6.40
N VAL A 69 9.14 -9.47 7.27
CA VAL A 69 10.03 -10.64 7.27
C VAL A 69 9.28 -11.93 7.62
N SER A 70 8.35 -11.88 8.58
CA SER A 70 7.63 -13.08 9.04
C SER A 70 6.47 -13.49 8.13
N LEU A 71 5.82 -12.54 7.44
CA LEU A 71 4.60 -12.80 6.68
C LEU A 71 4.79 -12.79 5.17
N ALA A 72 5.93 -12.29 4.65
CA ALA A 72 6.14 -12.19 3.20
C ALA A 72 5.98 -13.56 2.51
N GLY A 73 6.64 -14.60 3.03
CA GLY A 73 6.53 -15.95 2.47
C GLY A 73 5.12 -16.52 2.57
N LEU A 74 4.42 -16.29 3.69
CA LEU A 74 3.02 -16.71 3.83
C LEU A 74 2.12 -16.00 2.83
N MET A 75 2.30 -14.68 2.63
CA MET A 75 1.49 -13.92 1.69
C MET A 75 1.76 -14.32 0.24
N GLN A 76 3.02 -14.57 -0.12
CA GLN A 76 3.37 -15.10 -1.44
C GLN A 76 2.70 -16.46 -1.68
N TYR A 77 2.77 -17.37 -0.72
CA TYR A 77 2.11 -18.67 -0.80
C TYR A 77 0.59 -18.54 -0.98
N LEU A 78 -0.05 -17.70 -0.16
CA LEU A 78 -1.50 -17.49 -0.21
C LEU A 78 -1.96 -16.84 -1.53
N LEU A 79 -1.20 -15.87 -2.04
CA LEU A 79 -1.51 -15.22 -3.32
C LEU A 79 -1.27 -16.15 -4.52
N ALA A 80 -0.28 -17.05 -4.42
CA ALA A 80 0.00 -18.01 -5.47
C ALA A 80 -1.01 -19.16 -5.52
N HIS A 81 -1.47 -19.68 -4.36
CA HIS A 81 -2.29 -20.88 -4.31
C HIS A 81 -3.77 -20.61 -3.96
N HIS A 82 -4.08 -19.50 -3.32
CA HIS A 82 -5.41 -19.13 -2.86
C HIS A 82 -5.75 -17.66 -3.13
N PRO A 83 -5.56 -17.14 -4.37
CA PRO A 83 -5.70 -15.71 -4.67
C PRO A 83 -7.10 -15.19 -4.35
N ILE A 84 -8.17 -15.87 -4.77
CA ILE A 84 -9.55 -15.43 -4.57
C ILE A 84 -9.86 -15.25 -3.07
N GLN A 85 -9.53 -16.26 -2.25
CA GLN A 85 -9.80 -16.22 -0.80
C GLN A 85 -8.99 -15.12 -0.12
N THR A 86 -7.74 -14.94 -0.51
CA THR A 86 -6.85 -13.92 0.02
C THR A 86 -7.37 -12.51 -0.29
N TRP A 87 -7.70 -12.23 -1.54
CA TRP A 87 -8.29 -10.96 -1.94
C TRP A 87 -9.65 -10.72 -1.28
N ALA A 88 -10.50 -11.75 -1.17
CA ALA A 88 -11.79 -11.66 -0.50
C ALA A 88 -11.66 -11.29 0.98
N PHE A 89 -10.68 -11.86 1.69
CA PHE A 89 -10.38 -11.51 3.08
C PHE A 89 -10.05 -10.03 3.22
N PHE A 90 -9.15 -9.50 2.37
CA PHE A 90 -8.79 -8.08 2.39
C PHE A 90 -9.93 -7.17 1.96
N PHE A 91 -10.72 -7.58 0.99
CA PHE A 91 -11.93 -6.86 0.58
C PHE A 91 -12.88 -6.69 1.77
N GLY A 92 -13.18 -7.77 2.49
CA GLY A 92 -14.04 -7.73 3.68
C GLY A 92 -13.47 -6.85 4.79
N LEU A 93 -12.15 -6.92 5.03
CA LEU A 93 -11.44 -6.09 5.99
C LEU A 93 -11.58 -4.60 5.66
N ILE A 94 -11.38 -4.22 4.39
CA ILE A 94 -11.46 -2.82 3.93
C ILE A 94 -12.91 -2.31 3.99
N VAL A 95 -13.89 -3.13 3.62
CA VAL A 95 -15.33 -2.77 3.70
C VAL A 95 -15.72 -2.49 5.16
N ALA A 96 -15.38 -3.38 6.10
CA ALA A 96 -15.66 -3.17 7.51
C ALA A 96 -15.05 -1.86 8.01
N SER A 97 -13.79 -1.64 7.69
CA SER A 97 -13.02 -0.47 8.09
C SER A 97 -13.63 0.82 7.57
N SER A 98 -13.99 0.85 6.29
CA SER A 98 -14.66 2.00 5.67
C SER A 98 -15.97 2.33 6.37
N LEU A 99 -16.77 1.32 6.71
CA LEU A 99 -18.02 1.49 7.43
C LEU A 99 -17.81 2.06 8.85
N PHE A 100 -16.77 1.61 9.57
CA PHE A 100 -16.44 2.16 10.90
C PHE A 100 -16.01 3.62 10.83
N ILE A 101 -15.17 3.99 9.85
CA ILE A 101 -14.76 5.37 9.65
C ILE A 101 -15.98 6.26 9.37
N LEU A 102 -16.85 5.84 8.44
CA LEU A 102 -18.03 6.60 8.08
C LEU A 102 -19.02 6.75 9.25
N ARG A 103 -19.14 5.73 10.12
CA ARG A 103 -19.96 5.82 11.35
C ARG A 103 -19.40 6.81 12.36
N GLY A 104 -18.08 7.03 12.38
CA GLY A 104 -17.45 8.03 13.25
C GLY A 104 -17.68 9.48 12.82
N ILE A 105 -18.09 9.71 11.57
CA ILE A 105 -18.29 11.04 11.01
C ILE A 105 -19.69 11.55 11.38
N GLN A 106 -19.73 12.65 12.16
CA GLN A 106 -20.99 13.31 12.55
C GLN A 106 -21.36 14.46 11.61
N GLY A 107 -22.65 14.83 11.58
CA GLY A 107 -23.14 16.00 10.86
C GLY A 107 -23.04 15.84 9.34
N TRP A 108 -23.62 14.79 8.80
CA TRP A 108 -23.75 14.56 7.36
C TRP A 108 -24.54 15.69 6.69
N ASN A 109 -24.00 16.21 5.60
CA ASN A 109 -24.62 17.21 4.75
C ASN A 109 -24.24 16.95 3.28
N VAL A 110 -24.84 17.69 2.36
CA VAL A 110 -24.57 17.54 0.92
C VAL A 110 -23.08 17.68 0.60
N LYS A 111 -22.37 18.63 1.24
CA LYS A 111 -20.92 18.79 1.07
C LYS A 111 -20.16 17.53 1.48
N ALA A 112 -20.55 16.89 2.59
CA ALA A 112 -19.91 15.66 3.06
C ALA A 112 -20.09 14.51 2.05
N VAL A 113 -21.28 14.35 1.49
CA VAL A 113 -21.57 13.34 0.48
C VAL A 113 -20.78 13.59 -0.81
N VAL A 114 -20.71 14.85 -1.27
CA VAL A 114 -19.95 15.23 -2.46
C VAL A 114 -18.45 14.92 -2.27
N LEU A 115 -17.87 15.23 -1.10
CA LEU A 115 -16.48 14.95 -0.80
C LEU A 115 -16.18 13.45 -0.75
N LEU A 116 -17.09 12.68 -0.15
CA LEU A 116 -16.97 11.21 -0.14
C LEU A 116 -16.99 10.64 -1.57
N ILE A 117 -17.94 11.07 -2.39
CA ILE A 117 -18.06 10.65 -3.78
C ILE A 117 -16.82 11.07 -4.59
N ALA A 118 -16.34 12.29 -4.39
CA ALA A 118 -15.10 12.74 -5.03
C ALA A 118 -13.89 11.86 -4.65
N GLY A 119 -13.79 11.47 -3.38
CA GLY A 119 -12.78 10.52 -2.91
C GLY A 119 -12.93 9.15 -3.57
N ILE A 120 -14.15 8.61 -3.67
CA ILE A 120 -14.43 7.33 -4.34
C ILE A 120 -14.00 7.39 -5.81
N ILE A 121 -14.40 8.41 -6.53
CA ILE A 121 -14.04 8.58 -7.95
C ILE A 121 -12.52 8.67 -8.09
N LEU A 122 -11.86 9.48 -7.28
CA LEU A 122 -10.41 9.64 -7.32
C LEU A 122 -9.70 8.32 -7.04
N GLY A 123 -10.08 7.58 -6.00
CA GLY A 123 -9.53 6.27 -5.66
C GLY A 123 -9.74 5.25 -6.77
N THR A 124 -10.94 5.17 -7.33
CA THR A 124 -11.26 4.26 -8.46
C THR A 124 -10.42 4.60 -9.68
N VAL A 125 -10.36 5.88 -10.08
CA VAL A 125 -9.58 6.32 -11.25
C VAL A 125 -8.11 5.96 -11.07
N VAL A 126 -7.50 6.27 -9.93
CA VAL A 126 -6.09 5.93 -9.69
C VAL A 126 -5.87 4.42 -9.73
N CYS A 127 -6.75 3.62 -9.14
CA CYS A 127 -6.62 2.15 -9.11
C CYS A 127 -6.88 1.47 -10.46
N THR A 128 -7.48 2.17 -11.42
CA THR A 128 -7.74 1.66 -12.79
C THR A 128 -6.75 2.18 -13.83
N LEU A 129 -5.80 3.04 -13.43
CA LEU A 129 -4.76 3.50 -14.36
C LEU A 129 -3.86 2.35 -14.81
N SER A 130 -3.62 2.28 -16.11
CA SER A 130 -2.70 1.32 -16.72
C SER A 130 -1.25 1.80 -16.66
N PRO A 131 -0.27 0.89 -16.62
CA PRO A 131 1.14 1.25 -16.71
C PRO A 131 1.46 2.03 -17.99
N THR A 132 2.34 3.03 -17.85
CA THR A 132 2.80 3.86 -18.98
C THR A 132 4.32 3.77 -19.13
N THR A 133 4.81 3.97 -20.33
CA THR A 133 6.25 4.13 -20.57
C THR A 133 6.67 5.56 -20.26
N THR A 134 7.70 5.71 -19.44
CA THR A 134 8.19 7.02 -18.97
C THR A 134 9.72 7.09 -19.09
N PRO A 135 10.30 8.29 -19.19
CA PRO A 135 11.74 8.44 -19.38
C PRO A 135 12.55 7.97 -18.17
N ASP A 136 13.74 7.38 -18.40
CA ASP A 136 14.67 6.95 -17.36
C ASP A 136 15.60 8.08 -16.87
N ALA A 137 15.22 9.33 -17.12
CA ALA A 137 15.98 10.49 -16.69
C ALA A 137 15.94 10.67 -15.16
N LEU A 138 17.05 11.10 -14.55
CA LEU A 138 17.20 11.25 -13.11
C LEU A 138 16.13 12.14 -12.46
N TRP A 139 15.70 13.20 -13.13
CA TRP A 139 14.62 14.05 -12.64
C TRP A 139 13.29 13.32 -12.51
N PHE A 140 13.01 12.38 -13.45
CA PHE A 140 11.79 11.58 -13.39
C PHE A 140 11.89 10.48 -12.32
N ILE A 141 13.10 9.93 -12.10
CA ILE A 141 13.36 8.98 -10.99
C ILE A 141 13.14 9.68 -9.65
N PHE A 142 13.62 10.92 -9.48
CA PHE A 142 13.32 11.74 -8.31
C PHE A 142 11.81 11.91 -8.09
N LEU A 143 11.08 12.33 -9.14
CA LEU A 143 9.63 12.48 -9.06
C LEU A 143 8.92 11.17 -8.76
N SER A 144 9.35 10.06 -9.34
CA SER A 144 8.78 8.74 -9.10
C SER A 144 8.92 8.33 -7.63
N GLY A 145 10.09 8.57 -7.02
CA GLY A 145 10.31 8.36 -5.59
C GLY A 145 9.40 9.24 -4.73
N ALA A 146 9.27 10.53 -5.08
CA ALA A 146 8.43 11.47 -4.35
C ALA A 146 6.94 11.09 -4.44
N ILE A 147 6.43 10.75 -5.61
CA ILE A 147 5.02 10.38 -5.81
C ILE A 147 4.71 9.03 -5.18
N ALA A 148 5.61 8.05 -5.31
CA ALA A 148 5.42 6.72 -4.73
C ALA A 148 5.30 6.76 -3.20
N ILE A 149 6.16 7.53 -2.53
CA ILE A 149 6.10 7.66 -1.07
C ILE A 149 4.87 8.45 -0.61
N CYS A 150 4.42 9.47 -1.37
CA CYS A 150 3.17 10.16 -1.09
C CYS A 150 1.98 9.20 -1.15
N ALA A 151 1.95 8.35 -2.16
CA ALA A 151 0.91 7.33 -2.31
C ALA A 151 0.94 6.29 -1.18
N MET A 152 2.12 5.94 -0.68
CA MET A 152 2.26 5.00 0.44
C MET A 152 1.68 5.54 1.75
N ILE A 153 1.72 6.87 1.94
CA ILE A 153 1.07 7.52 3.10
C ILE A 153 -0.45 7.54 2.91
N LEU A 154 -0.95 7.74 1.68
CA LEU A 154 -2.37 7.76 1.42
C LEU A 154 -3.00 6.38 1.67
N PRO A 155 -4.09 6.32 2.47
CA PRO A 155 -4.82 5.07 2.61
C PRO A 155 -5.41 4.62 1.28
N GLY A 156 -5.30 3.33 0.96
CA GLY A 156 -5.94 2.74 -0.23
C GLY A 156 -5.04 2.61 -1.46
N ILE A 157 -3.82 3.16 -1.45
CA ILE A 157 -2.85 2.97 -2.54
C ILE A 157 -1.53 2.44 -1.98
N SER A 158 -0.88 1.57 -2.76
CA SER A 158 0.48 1.11 -2.51
C SER A 158 1.48 1.94 -3.34
N GLY A 159 2.62 2.31 -2.73
CA GLY A 159 3.69 3.01 -3.44
C GLY A 159 4.27 2.19 -4.60
N SER A 160 4.37 0.86 -4.44
CA SER A 160 4.79 -0.06 -5.51
C SER A 160 3.81 -0.05 -6.69
N PHE A 161 2.51 0.04 -6.43
CA PHE A 161 1.51 0.17 -7.48
C PHE A 161 1.67 1.48 -8.28
N ILE A 162 1.95 2.58 -7.62
CA ILE A 162 2.25 3.85 -8.30
C ILE A 162 3.52 3.74 -9.13
N LEU A 163 4.57 3.10 -8.63
CA LEU A 163 5.79 2.84 -9.42
C LEU A 163 5.49 1.97 -10.65
N LEU A 164 4.58 1.00 -10.53
CA LEU A 164 4.15 0.18 -11.65
C LEU A 164 3.42 1.03 -12.71
N ILE A 165 2.47 1.88 -12.30
CA ILE A 165 1.77 2.81 -13.21
C ILE A 165 2.76 3.74 -13.92
N LEU A 166 3.76 4.26 -13.20
CA LEU A 166 4.81 5.11 -13.74
C LEU A 166 5.84 4.34 -14.60
N GLY A 167 5.69 3.02 -14.77
CA GLY A 167 6.64 2.18 -15.50
C GLY A 167 8.03 2.10 -14.87
N LYS A 168 8.17 2.44 -13.57
CA LYS A 168 9.45 2.49 -12.87
C LYS A 168 9.67 1.35 -11.88
N TYR A 169 8.67 0.53 -11.63
CA TYR A 169 8.80 -0.57 -10.66
C TYR A 169 9.91 -1.54 -11.05
N GLN A 170 9.87 -2.08 -12.28
CA GLN A 170 10.89 -3.02 -12.76
C GLN A 170 12.28 -2.37 -12.85
N TYR A 171 12.35 -1.13 -13.33
CA TYR A 171 13.60 -0.37 -13.42
C TYR A 171 14.30 -0.23 -12.06
N ILE A 172 13.56 0.15 -11.02
CA ILE A 172 14.09 0.27 -9.65
C ILE A 172 14.47 -1.11 -9.09
N MET A 173 13.66 -2.15 -9.32
CA MET A 173 13.99 -3.51 -8.88
C MET A 173 15.25 -4.06 -9.54
N GLN A 174 15.41 -3.86 -10.86
CA GLN A 174 16.64 -4.23 -11.58
C GLN A 174 17.87 -3.46 -11.07
N THR A 175 17.71 -2.17 -10.77
CA THR A 175 18.76 -1.34 -10.18
C THR A 175 19.21 -1.87 -8.81
N ILE A 176 18.25 -2.30 -7.96
CA ILE A 176 18.55 -2.94 -6.67
C ILE A 176 19.29 -4.28 -6.87
N THR A 177 18.78 -5.11 -7.77
CA THR A 177 19.42 -6.41 -8.10
C THR A 177 20.83 -6.21 -8.65
N GLY A 178 21.03 -5.22 -9.53
CA GLY A 178 22.35 -4.86 -10.05
C GLY A 178 23.38 -4.49 -8.97
N LEU A 179 22.94 -3.82 -7.89
CA LEU A 179 23.81 -3.57 -6.74
C LEU A 179 24.19 -4.85 -5.99
N THR A 180 23.27 -5.78 -5.81
CA THR A 180 23.54 -7.03 -5.08
C THR A 180 24.39 -7.99 -5.89
N THR A 181 24.31 -7.95 -7.22
CA THR A 181 25.12 -8.75 -8.15
C THR A 181 26.44 -8.09 -8.55
N GLY A 182 26.69 -6.84 -8.12
CA GLY A 182 27.91 -6.10 -8.43
C GLY A 182 27.96 -5.54 -9.86
N GLN A 183 26.84 -5.47 -10.57
CA GLN A 183 26.77 -4.90 -11.92
C GLN A 183 26.50 -3.39 -11.85
N ALA A 184 27.24 -2.60 -12.64
CA ALA A 184 27.08 -1.15 -12.78
C ALA A 184 26.89 -0.40 -11.43
N VAL A 185 27.64 -0.80 -10.38
CA VAL A 185 27.45 -0.34 -8.99
C VAL A 185 27.40 1.18 -8.87
N GLY A 186 28.28 1.91 -9.57
CA GLY A 186 28.34 3.37 -9.50
C GLY A 186 27.07 4.04 -10.05
N GLU A 187 26.58 3.58 -11.19
CA GLU A 187 25.36 4.11 -11.84
C GLU A 187 24.11 3.76 -10.99
N ASN A 188 24.02 2.51 -10.56
CA ASN A 188 22.90 2.04 -9.73
C ASN A 188 22.81 2.78 -8.39
N LEU A 189 23.95 3.12 -7.77
CA LEU A 189 23.98 3.94 -6.55
C LEU A 189 23.45 5.37 -6.80
N VAL A 190 23.79 5.97 -7.94
CA VAL A 190 23.27 7.30 -8.30
C VAL A 190 21.76 7.25 -8.49
N ILE A 191 21.26 6.25 -9.22
CA ILE A 191 19.81 6.09 -9.48
C ILE A 191 19.05 5.90 -8.18
N LEU A 192 19.47 4.97 -7.32
CA LEU A 192 18.81 4.72 -6.03
C LEU A 192 18.99 5.90 -5.06
N GLY A 193 20.12 6.58 -5.11
CA GLY A 193 20.34 7.81 -4.34
C GLY A 193 19.36 8.90 -4.72
N VAL A 194 19.18 9.17 -6.02
CA VAL A 194 18.21 10.15 -6.53
C VAL A 194 16.78 9.73 -6.18
N PHE A 195 16.43 8.46 -6.32
CA PHE A 195 15.13 7.93 -5.92
C PHE A 195 14.87 8.13 -4.42
N ALA A 196 15.85 7.80 -3.55
CA ALA A 196 15.75 7.95 -2.12
C ALA A 196 15.62 9.42 -1.68
N VAL A 197 16.35 10.33 -2.33
CA VAL A 197 16.23 11.79 -2.09
C VAL A 197 14.84 12.27 -2.52
N GLY A 198 14.32 11.81 -3.66
CA GLY A 198 12.95 12.08 -4.09
C GLY A 198 11.92 11.58 -3.07
N ALA A 199 12.06 10.35 -2.58
CA ALA A 199 11.20 9.79 -1.56
C ALA A 199 11.28 10.57 -0.23
N ALA A 200 12.48 10.95 0.22
CA ALA A 200 12.65 11.78 1.42
C ALA A 200 11.99 13.16 1.27
N PHE A 201 12.15 13.80 0.11
CA PHE A 201 11.46 15.06 -0.19
C PHE A 201 9.93 14.88 -0.21
N GLY A 202 9.44 13.86 -0.91
CA GLY A 202 8.00 13.56 -1.03
C GLY A 202 7.35 13.32 0.34
N ILE A 203 7.97 12.49 1.19
CA ILE A 203 7.42 12.18 2.52
C ILE A 203 7.33 13.44 3.40
N LEU A 204 8.37 14.27 3.39
CA LEU A 204 8.39 15.50 4.19
C LEU A 204 7.42 16.58 3.66
N ALA A 205 7.38 16.78 2.35
CA ALA A 205 6.48 17.75 1.74
C ALA A 205 5.02 17.34 1.89
N PHE A 206 4.72 16.07 1.60
CA PHE A 206 3.36 15.56 1.63
C PHE A 206 2.83 15.41 3.06
N SER A 207 3.65 14.99 4.03
CA SER A 207 3.22 14.91 5.43
C SER A 207 2.89 16.29 5.99
N LYS A 208 3.64 17.35 5.62
CA LYS A 208 3.31 18.75 5.98
C LYS A 208 1.98 19.17 5.39
N PHE A 209 1.77 18.92 4.11
CA PHE A 209 0.50 19.22 3.43
C PHE A 209 -0.67 18.49 4.10
N LEU A 210 -0.51 17.20 4.34
CA LEU A 210 -1.55 16.37 4.93
C LEU A 210 -1.82 16.75 6.39
N HIS A 211 -0.77 17.04 7.17
CA HIS A 211 -0.92 17.53 8.55
C HIS A 211 -1.66 18.86 8.60
N TRP A 212 -1.34 19.81 7.71
CA TRP A 212 -2.09 21.06 7.57
C TRP A 212 -3.54 20.80 7.20
N LEU A 213 -3.79 19.90 6.26
CA LEU A 213 -5.14 19.56 5.80
C LEU A 213 -5.98 18.93 6.93
N LEU A 214 -5.41 17.98 7.66
CA LEU A 214 -6.04 17.35 8.84
C LEU A 214 -6.27 18.36 9.97
N GLY A 215 -5.34 19.29 10.19
CA GLY A 215 -5.50 20.35 11.21
C GLY A 215 -6.56 21.40 10.86
N ARG A 216 -6.74 21.71 9.57
CA ARG A 216 -7.65 22.78 9.11
C ARG A 216 -9.03 22.26 8.69
N PHE A 217 -9.07 21.08 8.06
CA PHE A 217 -10.26 20.48 7.44
C PHE A 217 -10.38 19.00 7.80
N HIS A 218 -10.30 18.68 9.10
CA HIS A 218 -10.22 17.30 9.58
C HIS A 218 -11.32 16.40 9.03
N LYS A 219 -12.59 16.84 9.17
CA LYS A 219 -13.75 16.07 8.71
C LYS A 219 -13.75 15.87 7.21
N GLU A 220 -13.50 16.92 6.45
CA GLU A 220 -13.48 16.91 5.00
C GLU A 220 -12.37 15.98 4.48
N THR A 221 -11.19 16.05 5.09
CA THR A 221 -10.06 15.19 4.76
C THR A 221 -10.39 13.74 5.02
N LEU A 222 -10.97 13.41 6.19
CA LEU A 222 -11.37 12.05 6.52
C LEU A 222 -12.41 11.51 5.53
N LEU A 223 -13.35 12.34 5.07
CA LEU A 223 -14.34 11.94 4.07
C LEU A 223 -13.71 11.59 2.72
N VAL A 224 -12.77 12.42 2.24
CA VAL A 224 -12.05 12.16 0.99
C VAL A 224 -11.19 10.91 1.12
N LEU A 225 -10.46 10.74 2.23
CA LEU A 225 -9.62 9.56 2.48
C LEU A 225 -10.47 8.28 2.61
N ALA A 226 -11.60 8.34 3.33
CA ALA A 226 -12.53 7.21 3.42
C ALA A 226 -13.12 6.86 2.04
N GLY A 227 -13.50 7.87 1.25
CA GLY A 227 -13.93 7.69 -0.14
C GLY A 227 -12.85 7.04 -0.98
N PHE A 228 -11.61 7.47 -0.83
CA PHE A 228 -10.47 6.93 -1.54
C PHE A 228 -10.23 5.44 -1.21
N ILE A 229 -10.33 5.05 0.06
CA ILE A 229 -10.28 3.65 0.50
C ILE A 229 -11.42 2.84 -0.14
N ILE A 230 -12.64 3.37 -0.19
CA ILE A 230 -13.79 2.71 -0.84
C ILE A 230 -13.54 2.56 -2.34
N GLY A 231 -13.03 3.61 -3.00
CA GLY A 231 -12.67 3.57 -4.43
C GLY A 231 -11.59 2.53 -4.74
N SER A 232 -10.63 2.31 -3.85
CA SER A 232 -9.58 1.30 -4.02
C SER A 232 -10.07 -0.16 -3.93
N LEU A 233 -11.32 -0.40 -3.47
CA LEU A 233 -11.92 -1.73 -3.45
C LEU A 233 -11.98 -2.38 -4.83
N VAL A 234 -12.01 -1.59 -5.90
CA VAL A 234 -11.92 -2.10 -7.29
C VAL A 234 -10.65 -2.92 -7.49
N LYS A 235 -9.51 -2.50 -6.90
CA LYS A 235 -8.23 -3.21 -7.01
C LYS A 235 -8.17 -4.47 -6.16
N VAL A 236 -8.87 -4.48 -5.04
CA VAL A 236 -8.90 -5.58 -4.05
C VAL A 236 -10.08 -6.53 -4.29
N TRP A 237 -10.85 -6.30 -5.36
CA TRP A 237 -11.94 -7.19 -5.74
C TRP A 237 -11.42 -8.61 -5.96
N PRO A 238 -12.06 -9.66 -5.37
CA PRO A 238 -11.52 -11.03 -5.37
C PRO A 238 -11.16 -11.58 -6.76
N TRP A 239 -11.83 -11.11 -7.79
CA TRP A 239 -11.63 -11.54 -9.18
C TRP A 239 -10.96 -10.44 -10.04
N SER A 240 -10.34 -9.41 -9.45
CA SER A 240 -9.67 -8.35 -10.21
C SER A 240 -8.39 -8.80 -10.91
N ASN A 241 -7.75 -9.86 -10.40
CA ASN A 241 -6.52 -10.44 -10.94
C ASN A 241 -6.79 -11.86 -11.49
N MET A 242 -7.59 -11.94 -12.56
CA MET A 242 -7.96 -13.23 -13.17
C MET A 242 -6.75 -14.03 -13.62
N ASP A 243 -5.71 -13.39 -14.14
CA ASP A 243 -4.47 -14.05 -14.55
C ASP A 243 -3.84 -14.83 -13.38
N ALA A 244 -3.73 -14.22 -12.19
CA ALA A 244 -3.23 -14.91 -11.01
C ALA A 244 -4.16 -16.04 -10.55
N VAL A 245 -5.46 -15.90 -10.73
CA VAL A 245 -6.43 -16.96 -10.42
C VAL A 245 -6.28 -18.14 -11.38
N ILE A 246 -6.20 -17.89 -12.69
CA ILE A 246 -5.97 -18.92 -13.71
C ILE A 246 -4.64 -19.63 -13.43
N THR A 247 -3.57 -18.88 -13.26
CA THR A 247 -2.24 -19.41 -12.96
C THR A 247 -2.24 -20.31 -11.73
N SER A 248 -3.00 -19.96 -10.69
CA SER A 248 -3.08 -20.77 -9.45
C SER A 248 -3.86 -22.09 -9.62
N GLN A 249 -4.71 -22.21 -10.64
CA GLN A 249 -5.56 -23.38 -10.86
C GLN A 249 -5.01 -24.31 -11.95
N PHE A 250 -4.18 -23.79 -12.86
CA PHE A 250 -3.67 -24.54 -14.02
C PHE A 250 -2.13 -24.58 -14.01
N PRO A 251 -1.50 -25.72 -13.64
CA PRO A 251 -0.04 -25.85 -13.56
C PRO A 251 0.71 -25.52 -14.86
N GLU A 252 0.13 -25.83 -16.02
CA GLU A 252 0.70 -25.50 -17.34
C GLU A 252 0.80 -23.99 -17.56
N VAL A 253 -0.16 -23.21 -17.06
CA VAL A 253 -0.14 -21.75 -17.13
C VAL A 253 0.88 -21.19 -16.12
N GLN A 254 1.03 -21.84 -14.97
CA GLN A 254 2.06 -21.50 -13.98
C GLN A 254 3.47 -21.66 -14.57
N GLU A 255 3.75 -22.77 -15.25
CA GLU A 255 5.05 -23.01 -15.89
C GLU A 255 5.38 -21.93 -16.93
N LEU A 256 4.40 -21.50 -17.74
CA LEU A 256 4.57 -20.42 -18.72
C LEU A 256 4.82 -19.06 -18.01
N SER A 257 4.10 -18.79 -16.92
CA SER A 257 4.31 -17.59 -16.11
C SER A 257 5.71 -17.55 -15.50
N ASP A 258 6.19 -18.67 -14.97
CA ASP A 258 7.53 -18.80 -14.42
C ASP A 258 8.60 -18.64 -15.49
N ALA A 259 8.37 -19.13 -16.71
CA ALA A 259 9.27 -18.94 -17.85
C ALA A 259 9.38 -17.47 -18.28
N VAL A 260 8.27 -16.72 -18.26
CA VAL A 260 8.25 -15.27 -18.53
C VAL A 260 9.03 -14.53 -17.43
N ALA A 261 8.79 -14.86 -16.16
CA ALA A 261 9.49 -14.26 -15.03
C ALA A 261 11.01 -14.51 -15.11
N PHE A 262 11.43 -15.75 -15.41
CA PHE A 262 12.83 -16.11 -15.60
C PHE A 262 13.49 -15.36 -16.77
N ALA A 263 12.77 -15.21 -17.89
CA ALA A 263 13.30 -14.46 -19.04
C ALA A 263 13.53 -12.98 -18.68
N LEU A 264 12.59 -12.36 -17.97
CA LEU A 264 12.72 -10.98 -17.49
C LEU A 264 13.89 -10.79 -16.52
N GLU A 265 14.05 -11.70 -15.57
CA GLU A 265 15.16 -11.67 -14.59
C GLU A 265 16.52 -11.88 -15.27
N SER A 266 16.57 -12.73 -16.31
CA SER A 266 17.80 -13.05 -17.07
C SER A 266 18.14 -12.00 -18.13
N GLY A 267 17.34 -10.95 -18.31
CA GLY A 267 17.52 -9.92 -19.35
C GLY A 267 17.26 -10.44 -20.77
N ILE A 268 16.59 -11.57 -20.91
CA ILE A 268 16.18 -12.18 -22.19
C ILE A 268 14.82 -11.58 -22.59
N SER A 269 14.63 -11.35 -23.90
CA SER A 269 13.32 -10.87 -24.39
C SER A 269 12.22 -11.92 -24.15
N PRO A 270 11.17 -11.62 -23.36
CA PRO A 270 10.14 -12.58 -23.01
C PRO A 270 9.03 -12.72 -24.08
N VAL A 271 9.14 -12.07 -25.24
CA VAL A 271 8.03 -11.91 -26.20
C VAL A 271 7.34 -13.22 -26.55
N MET A 272 8.08 -14.25 -26.92
CA MET A 272 7.48 -15.56 -27.28
C MET A 272 6.84 -16.26 -26.07
N ALA A 273 7.47 -16.19 -24.90
CA ALA A 273 6.93 -16.77 -23.68
C ALA A 273 5.68 -16.00 -23.21
N GLN A 274 5.67 -14.68 -23.37
CA GLN A 274 4.53 -13.83 -23.07
C GLN A 274 3.34 -14.12 -23.99
N GLU A 275 3.56 -14.25 -25.31
CA GLU A 275 2.48 -14.61 -26.26
C GLU A 275 1.88 -15.99 -25.93
N SER A 276 2.71 -16.95 -25.54
CA SER A 276 2.24 -18.28 -25.13
C SER A 276 1.44 -18.21 -23.84
N LEU A 277 1.86 -17.42 -22.88
CA LEU A 277 1.16 -17.19 -21.63
C LEU A 277 -0.19 -16.50 -21.86
N ASP A 278 -0.23 -15.46 -22.67
CA ASP A 278 -1.47 -14.73 -22.98
C ASP A 278 -2.50 -15.63 -23.70
N ALA A 279 -2.06 -16.52 -24.60
CA ALA A 279 -2.90 -17.49 -25.25
C ALA A 279 -3.44 -18.54 -24.25
N ALA A 280 -2.60 -19.06 -23.36
CA ALA A 280 -3.01 -20.02 -22.34
C ALA A 280 -3.97 -19.40 -21.31
N LEU A 281 -3.75 -18.16 -20.91
CA LEU A 281 -4.67 -17.42 -20.03
C LEU A 281 -6.05 -17.26 -20.68
N ALA A 282 -6.10 -16.90 -21.97
CA ALA A 282 -7.35 -16.75 -22.70
C ALA A 282 -8.10 -18.08 -22.84
N GLU A 283 -7.40 -19.19 -23.11
CA GLU A 283 -7.99 -20.53 -23.23
C GLU A 283 -8.61 -21.00 -21.91
N HIS A 284 -7.91 -20.80 -20.78
CA HIS A 284 -8.35 -21.30 -19.48
C HIS A 284 -9.32 -20.35 -18.74
N ALA A 285 -9.51 -19.12 -19.22
CA ALA A 285 -10.38 -18.14 -18.57
C ALA A 285 -11.83 -18.62 -18.34
N ALA A 286 -12.38 -19.43 -19.25
CA ALA A 286 -13.72 -19.98 -19.13
C ALA A 286 -13.82 -21.21 -18.21
N LEU A 287 -12.68 -21.83 -17.86
CA LEU A 287 -12.59 -23.06 -17.07
C LEU A 287 -12.34 -22.80 -15.59
N VAL A 288 -12.08 -21.54 -15.21
CA VAL A 288 -11.75 -21.14 -13.83
C VAL A 288 -12.88 -21.45 -12.87
N ASP A 289 -12.55 -22.10 -11.77
CA ASP A 289 -13.44 -22.18 -10.61
C ASP A 289 -13.42 -20.86 -9.84
N MET A 290 -14.53 -20.18 -9.80
CA MET A 290 -14.68 -18.86 -9.15
C MET A 290 -14.67 -18.94 -7.62
N HIS A 291 -14.72 -20.12 -7.02
CA HIS A 291 -14.71 -20.33 -5.56
C HIS A 291 -15.59 -19.34 -4.77
N ILE A 292 -16.79 -19.02 -5.27
CA ILE A 292 -17.70 -17.99 -4.74
C ILE A 292 -17.99 -18.21 -3.26
N GLY A 293 -18.28 -19.46 -2.85
CA GLY A 293 -18.56 -19.80 -1.44
C GLY A 293 -17.36 -19.50 -0.53
N GLY A 294 -16.15 -19.84 -1.00
CA GLY A 294 -14.90 -19.52 -0.31
C GLY A 294 -14.68 -18.02 -0.21
N ALA A 295 -14.88 -17.30 -1.31
CA ALA A 295 -14.72 -15.83 -1.33
C ALA A 295 -15.65 -15.15 -0.32
N ILE A 296 -16.93 -15.53 -0.29
CA ILE A 296 -17.91 -15.00 0.67
C ILE A 296 -17.46 -15.30 2.11
N LEU A 297 -17.08 -16.53 2.41
CA LEU A 297 -16.62 -16.92 3.74
C LEU A 297 -15.42 -16.07 4.20
N PHE A 298 -14.39 -15.96 3.37
CA PHE A 298 -13.18 -15.20 3.72
C PHE A 298 -13.43 -13.68 3.79
N ALA A 299 -14.32 -13.14 2.97
CA ALA A 299 -14.75 -11.75 3.11
C ALA A 299 -15.45 -11.50 4.45
N PHE A 300 -16.31 -12.41 4.91
CA PHE A 300 -16.90 -12.32 6.24
C PHE A 300 -15.86 -12.47 7.36
N ILE A 301 -14.88 -13.36 7.22
CA ILE A 301 -13.80 -13.49 8.22
C ILE A 301 -13.03 -12.16 8.33
N GLY A 302 -12.64 -11.54 7.20
CA GLY A 302 -11.98 -10.24 7.20
C GLY A 302 -12.84 -9.13 7.82
N PHE A 303 -14.12 -9.10 7.49
CA PHE A 303 -15.09 -8.14 8.03
C PHE A 303 -15.24 -8.27 9.55
N PHE A 304 -15.44 -9.48 10.06
CA PHE A 304 -15.64 -9.71 11.49
C PHE A 304 -14.35 -9.56 12.29
N LEU A 305 -13.19 -9.80 11.70
CA LEU A 305 -11.90 -9.54 12.35
C LEU A 305 -11.77 -8.07 12.74
N VAL A 306 -12.01 -7.15 11.78
CA VAL A 306 -11.96 -5.70 12.06
C VAL A 306 -13.01 -5.30 13.07
N THR A 307 -14.23 -5.81 12.91
CA THR A 307 -15.33 -5.54 13.85
C THR A 307 -14.96 -5.96 15.27
N GLY A 308 -14.33 -7.13 15.43
CA GLY A 308 -13.88 -7.63 16.73
C GLY A 308 -12.78 -6.77 17.34
N ILE A 309 -11.79 -6.34 16.53
CA ILE A 309 -10.70 -5.44 16.98
C ILE A 309 -11.28 -4.10 17.45
N GLU A 310 -12.22 -3.50 16.71
CA GLU A 310 -12.84 -2.23 17.04
C GLU A 310 -13.66 -2.29 18.35
N ILE A 311 -14.44 -3.36 18.52
CA ILE A 311 -15.21 -3.59 19.75
C ILE A 311 -14.27 -3.80 20.95
N ALA A 312 -13.22 -4.59 20.78
CA ALA A 312 -12.22 -4.79 21.83
C ALA A 312 -11.52 -3.47 22.19
N GLY A 313 -11.10 -2.68 21.19
CA GLY A 313 -10.46 -1.37 21.40
C GLY A 313 -11.34 -0.41 22.20
N LYS A 314 -12.63 -0.31 21.89
CA LYS A 314 -13.58 0.51 22.64
C LYS A 314 -13.74 0.06 24.09
N ASN A 315 -13.79 -1.24 24.32
CA ASN A 315 -13.93 -1.79 25.68
C ASN A 315 -12.68 -1.57 26.53
N PHE A 316 -11.47 -1.65 25.95
CA PHE A 316 -10.22 -1.34 26.65
C PHE A 316 -10.06 0.16 26.93
N GLY A 317 -10.45 1.02 25.99
CA GLY A 317 -10.43 2.48 26.16
C GLY A 317 -11.39 2.96 27.26
N ALA A 318 -12.58 2.41 27.31
CA ALA A 318 -13.58 2.72 28.35
C ALA A 318 -13.13 2.28 29.76
N LYS A 319 -12.45 1.11 29.89
CA LYS A 319 -11.89 0.65 31.17
C LYS A 319 -10.77 1.55 31.71
N ASN A 320 -9.92 2.08 30.83
CA ASN A 320 -8.83 2.97 31.26
C ASN A 320 -9.32 4.35 31.69
N GLN A 321 -10.46 4.82 31.18
CA GLN A 321 -11.08 6.09 31.63
C GLN A 321 -11.84 5.96 32.95
N GLN A 322 -12.23 4.75 33.37
CA GLN A 322 -12.85 4.51 34.68
C GLN A 322 -11.85 4.29 35.81
N ASN A 323 -10.56 4.02 35.49
CA ASN A 323 -9.50 3.75 36.45
C ASN A 323 -8.55 4.96 36.69
N ASN A 324 -8.79 6.08 36.03
CA ASN A 324 -8.13 7.38 36.28
C ASN A 324 -9.14 8.41 36.78
#